data_e427f8aa84acf32cff23946cc8abd9d3
#
_entry.id   e427f8aa84acf32cff23946cc8abd9d3
#
_cell.length_a   1.000
_cell.length_b   1.000
_cell.length_c   1.000
_cell.angle_alpha   90.00
_cell.angle_beta   90.00
_cell.angle_gamma   90.00
#
_symmetry.space_group_name_H-M   'P 1'
#
loop_
_entity.id
_entity.type
_entity.pdbx_description
1 polymer ?
#
loop_
_entity_poly.entity_id
_entity_poly.type
_entity_poly.pdbx_seq_one_letter_code
_entity_poly.pdbx_strand_id
1 'polypeptide(L)'
;VAGSTGAIAWLLDPAIKKIFIDQDKTMMLLIPIAIALSFSIKGASLYAARTILINVSNNVIKAMQTQLASCILKSDISTIESKHSGKYIAHFFYDAGQVAQLVGSGILNLMKDSLTLIVLVGLMFYQNWNLALFALIMMPLAAFVAKSLGKRMNKAVAKSAKIEGSLTSYLTEVIKGTRMIKIYQQEN
;
A
#
# COMPACT_ATOMS: atom_id res chain seq x y z
N VAL A 1 -6.85 -3.87 15.28
CA VAL A 1 -6.22 -4.73 14.25
C VAL A 1 -5.06 -5.52 14.83
N ALA A 2 -4.04 -4.89 15.40
CA ALA A 2 -2.88 -5.57 15.97
C ALA A 2 -3.26 -6.53 17.10
N GLY A 3 -4.08 -6.08 18.06
CA GLY A 3 -4.59 -6.91 19.14
C GLY A 3 -5.39 -8.13 18.65
N SER A 4 -6.27 -7.95 17.66
CA SER A 4 -7.02 -9.07 17.06
C SER A 4 -6.10 -10.07 16.36
N THR A 5 -5.01 -9.60 15.72
CA THR A 5 -4.02 -10.50 15.11
C THR A 5 -3.26 -11.30 16.16
N GLY A 6 -2.89 -10.65 17.28
CA GLY A 6 -2.29 -11.33 18.44
C GLY A 6 -3.23 -12.36 19.08
N ALA A 7 -4.51 -12.01 19.23
CA ALA A 7 -5.52 -12.94 19.76
C ALA A 7 -5.70 -14.19 18.87
N ILE A 8 -5.71 -14.01 17.55
CA ILE A 8 -5.77 -15.13 16.60
C ILE A 8 -4.52 -16.02 16.74
N ALA A 9 -3.33 -15.41 16.81
CA ALA A 9 -2.08 -16.15 16.97
C ALA A 9 -2.04 -16.91 18.31
N TRP A 10 -2.56 -16.31 19.39
CA TRP A 10 -2.64 -16.96 20.70
C TRP A 10 -3.66 -18.10 20.73
N LEU A 11 -4.80 -17.97 20.02
CA LEU A 11 -5.83 -19.01 19.93
C LEU A 11 -5.39 -20.24 19.14
N LEU A 12 -4.35 -20.14 18.28
CA LEU A 12 -3.84 -21.27 17.51
C LEU A 12 -3.24 -22.37 18.42
N ASP A 13 -2.54 -22.01 19.50
CA ASP A 13 -1.98 -22.99 20.43
C ASP A 13 -3.03 -23.84 21.13
N PRO A 14 -4.06 -23.25 21.82
CA PRO A 14 -5.14 -24.05 22.38
C PRO A 14 -5.99 -24.76 21.29
N ALA A 15 -6.06 -24.22 20.07
CA ALA A 15 -6.76 -24.90 18.98
C ALA A 15 -6.12 -26.25 18.66
N ILE A 16 -4.79 -26.25 18.51
CA ILE A 16 -4.06 -27.50 18.21
C ILE A 16 -4.13 -28.47 19.39
N LYS A 17 -3.89 -28.01 20.62
CA LYS A 17 -3.86 -28.87 21.80
C LYS A 17 -5.23 -29.43 22.15
N LYS A 18 -6.25 -28.59 22.26
CA LYS A 18 -7.58 -29.02 22.75
C LYS A 18 -8.45 -29.69 21.70
N ILE A 19 -8.28 -29.34 20.42
CA ILE A 19 -9.06 -29.95 19.33
C ILE A 19 -8.44 -31.28 18.89
N PHE A 20 -7.10 -31.32 18.69
CA PHE A 20 -6.46 -32.48 18.09
C PHE A 20 -5.90 -33.46 19.12
N ILE A 21 -5.48 -33.00 20.30
CA ILE A 21 -4.87 -33.86 21.33
C ILE A 21 -5.91 -34.30 22.34
N ASP A 22 -6.64 -33.35 22.96
CA ASP A 22 -7.59 -33.63 24.04
C ASP A 22 -8.98 -34.02 23.54
N GLN A 23 -9.32 -33.78 22.26
CA GLN A 23 -10.61 -34.06 21.62
C GLN A 23 -11.83 -33.59 22.41
N ASP A 24 -11.71 -32.45 23.09
CA ASP A 24 -12.78 -31.88 23.89
C ASP A 24 -13.88 -31.30 22.99
N LYS A 25 -15.06 -31.94 22.97
CA LYS A 25 -16.19 -31.56 22.12
C LYS A 25 -16.67 -30.11 22.33
N THR A 26 -16.56 -29.60 23.53
CA THR A 26 -16.99 -28.24 23.88
C THR A 26 -16.01 -27.21 23.28
N MET A 27 -14.72 -27.48 23.39
CA MET A 27 -13.66 -26.59 22.85
C MET A 27 -13.58 -26.68 21.33
N MET A 28 -13.93 -27.81 20.73
CA MET A 28 -13.99 -28.01 19.29
C MET A 28 -14.97 -27.05 18.60
N LEU A 29 -16.03 -26.61 19.30
CA LEU A 29 -17.01 -25.66 18.78
C LEU A 29 -16.70 -24.21 19.20
N LEU A 30 -16.17 -24.01 20.39
CA LEU A 30 -15.93 -22.68 20.97
C LEU A 30 -14.71 -21.98 20.34
N ILE A 31 -13.65 -22.72 20.03
CA ILE A 31 -12.43 -22.14 19.42
C ILE A 31 -12.67 -21.61 18.00
N PRO A 32 -13.32 -22.31 17.07
CA PRO A 32 -13.64 -21.75 15.75
C PRO A 32 -14.54 -20.50 15.82
N ILE A 33 -15.50 -20.48 16.76
CA ILE A 33 -16.36 -19.30 16.98
C ILE A 33 -15.50 -18.11 17.46
N ALA A 34 -14.60 -18.33 18.42
CA ALA A 34 -13.71 -17.28 18.92
C ALA A 34 -12.77 -16.74 17.81
N ILE A 35 -12.27 -17.63 16.97
CA ILE A 35 -11.46 -17.25 15.81
C ILE A 35 -12.30 -16.41 14.80
N ALA A 36 -13.52 -16.86 14.46
CA ALA A 36 -14.41 -16.14 13.55
C ALA A 36 -14.76 -14.76 14.09
N LEU A 37 -15.01 -14.65 15.39
CA LEU A 37 -15.29 -13.39 16.07
C LEU A 37 -14.08 -12.45 16.06
N SER A 38 -12.89 -12.98 16.26
CA SER A 38 -11.63 -12.22 16.19
C SER A 38 -11.36 -11.70 14.76
N PHE A 39 -11.66 -12.48 13.73
CA PHE A 39 -11.57 -12.04 12.33
C PHE A 39 -12.61 -10.97 12.01
N SER A 40 -13.83 -11.09 12.51
CA SER A 40 -14.89 -10.11 12.34
C SER A 40 -14.52 -8.76 12.96
N ILE A 41 -14.02 -8.77 14.19
CA ILE A 41 -13.53 -7.56 14.88
C ILE A 41 -12.34 -6.94 14.10
N LYS A 42 -11.42 -7.78 13.62
CA LYS A 42 -10.28 -7.31 12.79
C LYS A 42 -10.76 -6.65 11.50
N GLY A 43 -11.72 -7.26 10.82
CA GLY A 43 -12.30 -6.73 9.58
C GLY A 43 -13.00 -5.39 9.81
N ALA A 44 -13.86 -5.31 10.83
CA ALA A 44 -14.55 -4.07 11.20
C ALA A 44 -13.59 -2.95 11.58
N SER A 45 -12.57 -3.25 12.39
CA SER A 45 -11.53 -2.28 12.78
C SER A 45 -10.73 -1.78 11.58
N LEU A 46 -10.40 -2.68 10.62
CA LEU A 46 -9.66 -2.30 9.41
C LEU A 46 -10.51 -1.44 8.49
N TYR A 47 -11.80 -1.77 8.35
CA TYR A 47 -12.76 -1.00 7.57
C TYR A 47 -12.89 0.43 8.13
N ALA A 48 -13.12 0.56 9.44
CA ALA A 48 -13.22 1.85 10.11
C ALA A 48 -11.94 2.70 9.91
N ALA A 49 -10.76 2.08 10.10
CA ALA A 49 -9.49 2.76 9.92
C ALA A 49 -9.30 3.24 8.46
N ARG A 50 -9.65 2.42 7.47
CA ARG A 50 -9.57 2.80 6.05
C ARG A 50 -10.52 3.95 5.71
N THR A 51 -11.74 3.93 6.21
CA THR A 51 -12.74 4.98 5.98
C THR A 51 -12.27 6.33 6.52
N ILE A 52 -11.73 6.35 7.74
CA ILE A 52 -11.16 7.58 8.32
C ILE A 52 -10.00 8.10 7.48
N LEU A 53 -9.12 7.20 7.02
CA LEU A 53 -7.95 7.58 6.21
C LEU A 53 -8.30 8.09 4.82
N ILE A 54 -9.35 7.58 4.19
CA ILE A 54 -9.85 8.12 2.92
C ILE A 54 -10.25 9.59 3.11
N ASN A 55 -10.95 9.92 4.20
CA ASN A 55 -11.32 11.29 4.50
C ASN A 55 -10.09 12.19 4.73
N VAL A 56 -9.09 11.70 5.44
CA VAL A 56 -7.83 12.43 5.66
C VAL A 56 -7.08 12.63 4.32
N SER A 57 -6.98 11.58 3.49
CA SER A 57 -6.34 11.67 2.18
C SER A 57 -7.03 12.69 1.26
N ASN A 58 -8.37 12.70 1.24
CA ASN A 58 -9.13 13.65 0.45
C ASN A 58 -8.91 15.11 0.92
N ASN A 59 -8.80 15.33 2.23
CA ASN A 59 -8.47 16.64 2.77
C ASN A 59 -7.05 17.09 2.40
N VAL A 60 -6.08 16.16 2.39
CA VAL A 60 -4.71 16.45 1.95
C VAL A 60 -4.70 16.80 0.46
N ILE A 61 -5.40 16.03 -0.40
CA ILE A 61 -5.52 16.34 -1.83
C ILE A 61 -6.09 17.74 -2.02
N LYS A 62 -7.20 18.06 -1.36
CA LYS A 62 -7.85 19.36 -1.44
C LYS A 62 -6.91 20.49 -1.02
N ALA A 63 -6.19 20.33 0.09
CA ALA A 63 -5.25 21.34 0.57
C ALA A 63 -4.10 21.56 -0.43
N MET A 64 -3.52 20.45 -0.95
CA MET A 64 -2.44 20.54 -1.95
C MET A 64 -2.92 21.19 -3.26
N GLN A 65 -4.09 20.79 -3.76
CA GLN A 65 -4.66 21.37 -4.98
C GLN A 65 -4.96 22.86 -4.81
N THR A 66 -5.48 23.25 -3.66
CA THR A 66 -5.74 24.68 -3.37
C THR A 66 -4.44 25.49 -3.33
N GLN A 67 -3.38 24.94 -2.70
CA GLN A 67 -2.08 25.60 -2.65
C GLN A 67 -1.43 25.68 -4.04
N LEU A 68 -1.48 24.61 -4.82
CA LEU A 68 -0.97 24.57 -6.19
C LEU A 68 -1.71 25.58 -7.08
N ALA A 69 -3.05 25.64 -7.01
CA ALA A 69 -3.84 26.62 -7.75
C ALA A 69 -3.47 28.04 -7.38
N SER A 70 -3.33 28.34 -6.08
CA SER A 70 -2.89 29.66 -5.61
C SER A 70 -1.47 30.00 -6.09
N CYS A 71 -0.57 29.03 -6.13
CA CYS A 71 0.79 29.22 -6.62
C CYS A 71 0.80 29.52 -8.12
N ILE A 72 0.02 28.80 -8.92
CA ILE A 72 -0.10 29.01 -10.37
C ILE A 72 -0.68 30.41 -10.66
N LEU A 73 -1.73 30.82 -9.94
CA LEU A 73 -2.36 32.11 -10.13
C LEU A 73 -1.47 33.32 -9.76
N LYS A 74 -0.50 33.08 -8.85
CA LYS A 74 0.49 34.09 -8.43
C LYS A 74 1.78 34.02 -9.24
N SER A 75 1.94 33.06 -10.10
CA SER A 75 3.14 32.90 -10.93
C SER A 75 3.12 33.86 -12.11
N ASP A 76 4.30 34.28 -12.55
CA ASP A 76 4.49 35.15 -13.72
C ASP A 76 4.02 34.44 -15.00
N ILE A 77 3.32 35.20 -15.87
CA ILE A 77 2.75 34.69 -17.13
C ILE A 77 3.83 34.06 -18.01
N SER A 78 5.02 34.65 -18.05
CA SER A 78 6.16 34.15 -18.79
C SER A 78 6.58 32.70 -18.38
N THR A 79 6.42 32.39 -17.10
CA THR A 79 6.74 31.05 -16.55
C THR A 79 5.66 30.02 -16.91
N ILE A 80 4.42 30.45 -17.03
CA ILE A 80 3.28 29.58 -17.38
C ILE A 80 3.30 29.28 -18.89
N GLU A 81 3.58 30.26 -19.74
CA GLU A 81 3.65 30.11 -21.20
C GLU A 81 4.86 29.29 -21.66
N SER A 82 5.99 29.33 -20.93
CA SER A 82 7.20 28.59 -21.27
C SER A 82 7.09 27.08 -21.09
N LYS A 83 6.11 26.60 -20.34
CA LYS A 83 5.89 25.16 -20.07
C LYS A 83 4.51 24.74 -20.58
N HIS A 84 4.47 23.59 -21.25
CA HIS A 84 3.22 23.00 -21.73
C HIS A 84 2.20 22.86 -20.60
N SER A 85 1.03 23.45 -20.75
CA SER A 85 -0.08 23.44 -19.77
C SER A 85 -0.43 22.02 -19.27
N GLY A 86 -0.25 20.99 -20.11
CA GLY A 86 -0.42 19.59 -19.75
C GLY A 86 0.47 19.11 -18.60
N LYS A 87 1.67 19.67 -18.44
CA LYS A 87 2.59 19.33 -17.36
C LYS A 87 2.06 19.83 -16.01
N TYR A 88 1.51 21.03 -15.96
CA TYR A 88 0.89 21.57 -14.75
C TYR A 88 -0.34 20.77 -14.34
N ILE A 89 -1.17 20.38 -15.31
CA ILE A 89 -2.35 19.54 -15.07
C ILE A 89 -1.94 18.20 -14.50
N ALA A 90 -0.88 17.57 -15.05
CA ALA A 90 -0.36 16.29 -14.55
C ALA A 90 0.11 16.42 -13.10
N HIS A 91 0.89 17.45 -12.75
CA HIS A 91 1.31 17.69 -11.37
C HIS A 91 0.12 17.97 -10.44
N PHE A 92 -0.87 18.71 -10.92
CA PHE A 92 -2.05 19.08 -10.12
C PHE A 92 -2.90 17.87 -9.72
N PHE A 93 -3.12 16.94 -10.62
CA PHE A 93 -3.99 15.78 -10.37
C PHE A 93 -3.20 14.53 -9.98
N TYR A 94 -2.14 14.22 -10.70
CA TYR A 94 -1.42 12.96 -10.52
C TYR A 94 -0.49 12.98 -9.30
N ASP A 95 0.36 13.98 -9.17
CA ASP A 95 1.34 14.03 -8.09
C ASP A 95 0.65 14.28 -6.74
N ALA A 96 -0.37 15.14 -6.69
CA ALA A 96 -1.17 15.36 -5.49
C ALA A 96 -1.89 14.06 -5.05
N GLY A 97 -2.40 13.28 -6.00
CA GLY A 97 -3.01 11.98 -5.74
C GLY A 97 -1.99 10.96 -5.18
N GLN A 98 -0.79 10.90 -5.74
CA GLN A 98 0.28 10.02 -5.27
C GLN A 98 0.71 10.36 -3.84
N VAL A 99 0.90 11.62 -3.52
CA VAL A 99 1.25 12.07 -2.15
C VAL A 99 0.13 11.69 -1.17
N ALA A 100 -1.12 11.91 -1.52
CA ALA A 100 -2.25 11.56 -0.67
C ALA A 100 -2.36 10.05 -0.44
N GLN A 101 -2.06 9.24 -1.46
CA GLN A 101 -2.02 7.78 -1.32
C GLN A 101 -0.89 7.33 -0.39
N LEU A 102 0.29 7.95 -0.47
CA LEU A 102 1.41 7.69 0.45
C LEU A 102 1.03 8.06 1.89
N VAL A 103 0.42 9.20 2.10
CA VAL A 103 -0.03 9.64 3.43
C VAL A 103 -1.13 8.73 3.96
N GLY A 104 -2.13 8.41 3.15
CA GLY A 104 -3.27 7.58 3.55
C GLY A 104 -2.87 6.14 3.83
N SER A 105 -2.43 5.41 2.81
CA SER A 105 -2.15 3.98 2.94
C SER A 105 -0.78 3.69 3.55
N GLY A 106 0.24 4.52 3.26
CA GLY A 106 1.60 4.31 3.73
C GLY A 106 1.70 4.45 5.26
N ILE A 107 1.21 5.54 5.82
CA ILE A 107 1.24 5.79 7.28
C ILE A 107 0.40 4.75 8.02
N LEU A 108 -0.80 4.44 7.52
CA LEU A 108 -1.64 3.40 8.13
C LEU A 108 -0.91 2.06 8.19
N ASN A 109 -0.33 1.63 7.08
CA ASN A 109 0.35 0.34 7.01
C ASN A 109 1.57 0.34 7.93
N LEU A 110 2.37 1.39 7.96
CA LEU A 110 3.50 1.50 8.87
C LEU A 110 3.06 1.37 10.33
N MET A 111 2.08 2.13 10.77
CA MET A 111 1.60 2.09 12.16
C MET A 111 0.98 0.73 12.50
N LYS A 112 0.11 0.23 11.63
CA LYS A 112 -0.56 -1.06 11.82
C LYS A 112 0.43 -2.22 11.88
N ASP A 113 1.35 -2.28 10.92
CA ASP A 113 2.28 -3.38 10.78
C ASP A 113 3.37 -3.35 11.85
N SER A 114 3.87 -2.15 12.23
CA SER A 114 4.80 -1.98 13.36
C SER A 114 4.17 -2.45 14.68
N LEU A 115 2.92 -2.02 14.95
CA LEU A 115 2.24 -2.43 16.16
C LEU A 115 1.92 -3.94 16.16
N THR A 116 1.55 -4.48 15.01
CA THR A 116 1.31 -5.93 14.85
C THR A 116 2.60 -6.72 15.08
N LEU A 117 3.71 -6.22 14.58
CA LEU A 117 5.03 -6.85 14.75
C LEU A 117 5.43 -6.89 16.22
N ILE A 118 5.26 -5.78 16.95
CA ILE A 118 5.54 -5.71 18.39
C ILE A 118 4.69 -6.72 19.16
N VAL A 119 3.39 -6.80 18.88
CA VAL A 119 2.47 -7.75 19.54
C VAL A 119 2.86 -9.20 19.24
N LEU A 120 3.16 -9.53 17.99
CA LEU A 120 3.55 -10.89 17.60
C LEU A 120 4.90 -11.30 18.19
N VAL A 121 5.89 -10.42 18.18
CA VAL A 121 7.20 -10.68 18.80
C VAL A 121 7.02 -10.88 20.31
N GLY A 122 6.26 -10.02 20.99
CA GLY A 122 5.95 -10.18 22.40
C GLY A 122 5.28 -11.53 22.71
N LEU A 123 4.35 -11.95 21.87
CA LEU A 123 3.67 -13.23 22.01
C LEU A 123 4.60 -14.44 21.78
N MET A 124 5.51 -14.32 20.82
CA MET A 124 6.55 -15.33 20.58
C MET A 124 7.47 -15.49 21.79
N PHE A 125 7.92 -14.39 22.42
CA PHE A 125 8.73 -14.44 23.62
C PHE A 125 7.98 -15.05 24.81
N TYR A 126 6.67 -14.81 24.90
CA TYR A 126 5.82 -15.38 25.96
C TYR A 126 5.65 -16.90 25.77
N GLN A 127 5.47 -17.39 24.53
CA GLN A 127 5.25 -18.80 24.26
C GLN A 127 6.54 -19.63 24.28
N ASN A 128 7.61 -19.15 23.64
CA ASN A 128 8.86 -19.88 23.56
C ASN A 128 10.05 -18.96 23.27
N TRP A 129 10.85 -18.69 24.30
CA TRP A 129 12.02 -17.81 24.24
C TRP A 129 13.05 -18.25 23.17
N ASN A 130 13.30 -19.56 23.08
CA ASN A 130 14.31 -20.06 22.13
C ASN A 130 13.91 -19.86 20.68
N LEU A 131 12.63 -20.10 20.35
CA LEU A 131 12.08 -19.87 19.02
C LEU A 131 12.03 -18.37 18.68
N ALA A 132 11.71 -17.53 19.66
CA ALA A 132 11.69 -16.07 19.48
C ALA A 132 13.10 -15.53 19.14
N LEU A 133 14.13 -16.02 19.82
CA LEU A 133 15.51 -15.62 19.60
C LEU A 133 16.02 -16.06 18.21
N PHE A 134 15.68 -17.28 17.79
CA PHE A 134 15.96 -17.77 16.43
C PHE A 134 15.28 -16.90 15.35
N ALA A 135 14.00 -16.58 15.53
CA ALA A 135 13.26 -15.72 14.60
C ALA A 135 13.86 -14.30 14.52
N LEU A 136 14.32 -13.77 15.65
CA LEU A 136 14.91 -12.44 15.71
C LEU A 136 16.27 -12.36 14.97
N ILE A 137 17.04 -13.46 14.96
CA ILE A 137 18.28 -13.59 14.17
C ILE A 137 17.96 -13.73 12.67
N MET A 138 16.88 -14.43 12.32
CA MET A 138 16.48 -14.60 10.92
C MET A 138 15.89 -13.34 10.29
N MET A 139 15.30 -12.42 11.09
CA MET A 139 14.75 -11.16 10.60
C MET A 139 15.74 -10.28 9.82
N PRO A 140 16.95 -9.97 10.31
CA PRO A 140 17.90 -9.17 9.55
C PRO A 140 18.38 -9.85 8.28
N LEU A 141 18.48 -11.19 8.28
CA LEU A 141 18.82 -11.95 7.07
C LEU A 141 17.74 -11.81 5.99
N ALA A 142 16.48 -11.95 6.38
CA ALA A 142 15.35 -11.73 5.48
C ALA A 142 15.29 -10.27 4.97
N ALA A 143 15.57 -9.30 5.83
CA ALA A 143 15.62 -7.88 5.45
C ALA A 143 16.74 -7.60 4.44
N PHE A 144 17.90 -8.24 4.56
CA PHE A 144 19.00 -8.11 3.61
C PHE A 144 18.63 -8.65 2.22
N VAL A 145 17.97 -9.82 2.16
CA VAL A 145 17.46 -10.40 0.92
C VAL A 145 16.40 -9.48 0.31
N ALA A 146 15.44 -9.01 1.10
CA ALA A 146 14.40 -8.09 0.66
C ALA A 146 14.97 -6.78 0.08
N LYS A 147 16.02 -6.22 0.69
CA LYS A 147 16.72 -5.03 0.19
C LYS A 147 17.39 -5.29 -1.17
N SER A 148 17.97 -6.45 -1.37
CA SER A 148 18.57 -6.84 -2.65
C SER A 148 17.50 -6.99 -3.76
N LEU A 149 16.38 -7.65 -3.44
CA LEU A 149 15.24 -7.75 -4.36
C LEU A 149 14.64 -6.37 -4.67
N GLY A 150 14.48 -5.51 -3.67
CA GLY A 150 13.96 -4.16 -3.83
C GLY A 150 14.80 -3.33 -4.82
N LYS A 151 16.13 -3.43 -4.78
CA LYS A 151 17.00 -2.78 -5.77
C LYS A 151 16.77 -3.28 -7.20
N ARG A 152 16.56 -4.58 -7.37
CA ARG A 152 16.25 -5.17 -8.69
C ARG A 152 14.88 -4.72 -9.19
N MET A 153 13.88 -4.72 -8.31
CA MET A 153 12.54 -4.24 -8.63
C MET A 153 12.55 -2.76 -9.03
N ASN A 154 13.25 -1.90 -8.30
CA ASN A 154 13.35 -0.47 -8.64
C ASN A 154 13.98 -0.25 -10.03
N LYS A 155 14.99 -1.03 -10.40
CA LYS A 155 15.55 -0.98 -11.77
C LYS A 155 14.54 -1.44 -12.82
N ALA A 156 13.78 -2.48 -12.55
CA ALA A 156 12.75 -2.97 -13.47
C ALA A 156 11.61 -1.94 -13.64
N VAL A 157 11.14 -1.36 -12.54
CA VAL A 157 10.11 -0.30 -12.54
C VAL A 157 10.60 0.93 -13.31
N ALA A 158 11.83 1.38 -13.07
CA ALA A 158 12.40 2.52 -13.79
C ALA A 158 12.52 2.23 -15.31
N LYS A 159 12.87 0.99 -15.69
CA LYS A 159 12.91 0.58 -17.10
C LYS A 159 11.51 0.55 -17.70
N SER A 160 10.51 0.01 -16.98
CA SER A 160 9.11 0.00 -17.44
C SER A 160 8.57 1.42 -17.60
N ALA A 161 8.82 2.32 -16.66
CA ALA A 161 8.40 3.73 -16.75
C ALA A 161 8.99 4.43 -17.97
N LYS A 162 10.25 4.12 -18.32
CA LYS A 162 10.88 4.67 -19.53
C LYS A 162 10.22 4.14 -20.81
N ILE A 163 9.89 2.84 -20.85
CA ILE A 163 9.18 2.23 -21.99
C ILE A 163 7.76 2.79 -22.11
N GLU A 164 7.04 2.94 -20.99
CA GLU A 164 5.73 3.58 -20.97
C GLU A 164 5.76 5.02 -21.49
N GLY A 165 6.76 5.80 -21.10
CA GLY A 165 6.96 7.15 -21.61
C GLY A 165 7.20 7.17 -23.14
N SER A 166 8.01 6.25 -23.64
CA SER A 166 8.25 6.13 -25.10
C SER A 166 6.99 5.69 -25.84
N LEU A 167 6.24 4.74 -25.28
CA LEU A 167 4.98 4.27 -25.86
C LEU A 167 3.93 5.40 -25.89
N THR A 168 3.80 6.16 -24.82
CA THR A 168 2.88 7.30 -24.75
C THR A 168 3.24 8.37 -25.79
N SER A 169 4.53 8.64 -25.97
CA SER A 169 5.01 9.57 -27.01
C SER A 169 4.66 9.07 -28.40
N TYR A 170 4.93 7.80 -28.70
CA TYR A 170 4.59 7.17 -29.96
C TYR A 170 3.08 7.21 -30.26
N LEU A 171 2.25 6.82 -29.27
CA LEU A 171 0.79 6.89 -29.41
C LEU A 171 0.29 8.31 -29.65
N THR A 172 0.88 9.29 -28.98
CA THR A 172 0.53 10.70 -29.17
C THR A 172 0.87 11.16 -30.60
N GLU A 173 2.01 10.72 -31.14
CA GLU A 173 2.41 11.02 -32.50
C GLU A 173 1.48 10.38 -33.53
N VAL A 174 1.12 9.11 -33.35
CA VAL A 174 0.15 8.40 -34.21
C VAL A 174 -1.21 9.08 -34.17
N ILE A 175 -1.72 9.45 -32.98
CA ILE A 175 -3.00 10.15 -32.84
C ILE A 175 -2.97 11.51 -33.53
N LYS A 176 -1.90 12.28 -33.39
CA LYS A 176 -1.74 13.56 -34.09
C LYS A 176 -1.62 13.38 -35.59
N GLY A 177 -0.96 12.30 -36.04
CA GLY A 177 -0.79 11.94 -37.45
C GLY A 177 -2.00 11.28 -38.09
N THR A 178 -3.05 10.92 -37.34
CA THR A 178 -4.21 10.15 -37.83
C THR A 178 -4.86 10.80 -39.06
N ARG A 179 -4.91 12.14 -39.11
CA ARG A 179 -5.45 12.88 -40.26
C ARG A 179 -4.66 12.61 -41.55
N MET A 180 -3.34 12.55 -41.44
CA MET A 180 -2.45 12.26 -42.58
C MET A 180 -2.55 10.80 -43.00
N ILE A 181 -2.60 9.87 -42.02
CA ILE A 181 -2.75 8.43 -42.28
C ILE A 181 -4.04 8.17 -43.05
N LYS A 182 -5.15 8.82 -42.65
CA LYS A 182 -6.44 8.70 -43.37
C LYS A 182 -6.40 9.30 -44.78
N ILE A 183 -5.71 10.42 -44.99
CA ILE A 183 -5.59 11.06 -46.30
C ILE A 183 -4.82 10.14 -47.26
N TYR A 184 -3.79 9.45 -46.78
CA TYR A 184 -2.96 8.57 -47.60
C TYR A 184 -3.46 7.12 -47.67
N GLN A 185 -4.60 6.78 -46.99
CA GLN A 185 -5.18 5.42 -46.93
C GLN A 185 -4.18 4.34 -46.46
N GLN A 186 -3.26 4.71 -45.58
CA GLN A 186 -2.22 3.82 -45.02
C GLN A 186 -2.63 3.37 -43.62
N GLU A 187 -3.82 2.76 -43.50
CA GLU A 187 -4.38 2.34 -42.22
C GLU A 187 -3.97 0.91 -41.81
N ASN A 188 -3.27 0.16 -42.64
CA ASN A 188 -2.81 -1.23 -42.42
C ASN A 188 -1.34 -1.30 -42.02
#